data_75c13f6da79dcf2e0c0f0357af858f9c
#
_entry.id   75c13f6da79dcf2e0c0f0357af858f9c
#
_cell.length_a   1.000
_cell.length_b   1.000
_cell.length_c   1.000
_cell.angle_alpha   90.00
_cell.angle_beta   90.00
_cell.angle_gamma   90.00
#
_symmetry.space_group_name_H-M   'P 1'
#
loop_
_entity.id
_entity.type
_entity.pdbx_description
1 polymer ?
#
loop_
_entity_poly.entity_id
_entity_poly.type
_entity_poly.pdbx_seq_one_letter_code
_entity_poly.pdbx_strand_id
1 'polypeptide(L)'
;MIGNLNIANSNRKDTNIKFTKDQEIAVHELIEFLAQPWDDKKYINALCGAGGTGKTFVIKYVINNCKWSGGVIGCAAPTHKACRVLSNSIGGKEVNTIQSLFGFRLDVNIENFDPENPAFNPVGKDKLDGLKVLIIDEASMLNAKLVKYISNKCKKLQIKVIMLGDSSQLPPVNEKTSQAFLIASNTYYLKEVVRQGDNNPISKLLKLLREDIDNKNGWRFLDYISKNRQDYNEETKGFYVCGQTEFSDLIDTCFNDEEYTKDIDLYRIIAYTNSRVAQWNNHVRHMIIQDADKSLITRNDLIMSYTCLLYTSPSPRDSTS
;
A
#
# COMPACT_ATOMS: atom_id res chain seq x y z
N MET A 1 30.91 -21.73 -10.64
CA MET A 1 31.09 -20.98 -11.89
C MET A 1 29.73 -20.41 -12.27
N ILE A 2 29.48 -19.15 -11.96
CA ILE A 2 28.23 -18.47 -12.26
C ILE A 2 28.50 -17.77 -13.61
N GLY A 3 27.84 -18.28 -14.65
CA GLY A 3 28.00 -17.80 -16.01
C GLY A 3 27.48 -16.37 -16.16
N ASN A 4 28.24 -15.55 -16.86
CA ASN A 4 27.82 -14.23 -17.35
C ASN A 4 26.55 -14.36 -18.19
N LEU A 5 25.41 -13.96 -17.64
CA LEU A 5 24.17 -13.86 -18.39
C LEU A 5 24.23 -12.67 -19.34
N ASN A 6 24.47 -12.95 -20.60
CA ASN A 6 24.22 -12.03 -21.71
C ASN A 6 22.72 -11.80 -21.82
N ILE A 7 22.21 -10.73 -21.23
CA ILE A 7 20.87 -10.22 -21.52
C ILE A 7 20.91 -9.59 -22.91
N ALA A 8 20.34 -10.30 -23.87
CA ALA A 8 20.29 -9.91 -25.27
C ALA A 8 19.46 -8.61 -25.43
N ASN A 9 20.14 -7.61 -25.98
CA ASN A 9 19.66 -6.41 -26.68
C ASN A 9 18.15 -6.10 -26.68
N SER A 10 17.75 -5.18 -25.78
CA SER A 10 16.68 -4.22 -26.07
C SER A 10 16.99 -2.90 -25.38
N ASN A 11 17.14 -1.86 -26.21
CA ASN A 11 17.23 -0.42 -25.89
C ASN A 11 17.76 -0.02 -24.50
N ARG A 12 19.08 0.03 -24.37
CA ARG A 12 19.81 0.51 -23.19
C ARG A 12 19.57 2.01 -22.97
N LYS A 13 18.96 2.33 -21.85
CA LYS A 13 19.06 3.66 -21.23
C LYS A 13 19.32 3.64 -19.71
N ASP A 14 19.75 2.54 -19.11
CA ASP A 14 20.10 2.52 -17.68
C ASP A 14 21.26 1.58 -17.39
N THR A 15 22.49 2.05 -17.64
CA THR A 15 23.72 1.24 -17.47
C THR A 15 24.34 1.27 -16.07
N ASN A 16 23.65 1.81 -15.03
CA ASN A 16 24.22 1.93 -13.67
C ASN A 16 23.28 1.47 -12.54
N ILE A 17 22.33 0.58 -12.84
CA ILE A 17 21.43 0.04 -11.80
C ILE A 17 22.18 -1.05 -11.04
N LYS A 18 22.39 -0.86 -9.71
CA LYS A 18 22.86 -1.88 -8.80
C LYS A 18 21.67 -2.50 -8.08
N PHE A 19 21.42 -3.78 -8.32
CA PHE A 19 20.48 -4.57 -7.53
C PHE A 19 21.17 -5.18 -6.32
N THR A 20 20.42 -5.39 -5.23
CA THR A 20 20.81 -6.34 -4.22
C THR A 20 20.66 -7.76 -4.75
N LYS A 21 21.26 -8.75 -4.09
CA LYS A 21 21.13 -10.16 -4.52
C LYS A 21 19.67 -10.62 -4.58
N ASP A 22 18.88 -10.25 -3.58
CA ASP A 22 17.46 -10.61 -3.52
C ASP A 22 16.67 -9.94 -4.64
N GLN A 23 16.98 -8.68 -4.97
CA GLN A 23 16.34 -7.95 -6.06
C GLN A 23 16.70 -8.55 -7.43
N GLU A 24 17.97 -8.91 -7.62
CA GLU A 24 18.43 -9.53 -8.88
C GLU A 24 17.71 -10.86 -9.15
N ILE A 25 17.63 -11.73 -8.12
CA ILE A 25 16.88 -12.99 -8.20
C ILE A 25 15.40 -12.70 -8.52
N ALA A 26 14.77 -11.80 -7.80
CA ALA A 26 13.36 -11.48 -7.99
C ALA A 26 13.07 -10.93 -9.39
N VAL A 27 13.93 -10.06 -9.92
CA VAL A 27 13.83 -9.52 -11.28
C VAL A 27 13.90 -10.63 -12.30
N HIS A 28 14.93 -11.48 -12.21
CA HIS A 28 15.13 -12.59 -13.14
C HIS A 28 13.92 -13.53 -13.16
N GLU A 29 13.53 -14.03 -12.01
CA GLU A 29 12.43 -14.99 -11.85
C GLU A 29 11.07 -14.43 -12.28
N LEU A 30 10.79 -13.14 -11.98
CA LEU A 30 9.53 -12.51 -12.41
C LEU A 30 9.50 -12.27 -13.92
N ILE A 31 10.61 -11.88 -14.54
CA ILE A 31 10.68 -11.75 -16.01
C ILE A 31 10.50 -13.12 -16.66
N GLU A 32 11.15 -14.16 -16.14
CA GLU A 32 11.00 -15.53 -16.63
C GLU A 32 9.55 -16.01 -16.46
N PHE A 33 8.96 -15.83 -15.29
CA PHE A 33 7.54 -16.13 -15.05
C PHE A 33 6.63 -15.47 -16.09
N LEU A 34 6.85 -14.19 -16.39
CA LEU A 34 6.05 -13.49 -17.40
C LEU A 34 6.34 -14.00 -18.84
N ALA A 35 7.54 -14.52 -19.11
CA ALA A 35 7.91 -15.06 -20.41
C ALA A 35 7.33 -16.45 -20.70
N GLN A 36 7.10 -17.26 -19.65
CA GLN A 36 6.54 -18.60 -19.79
C GLN A 36 5.13 -18.58 -20.42
N PRO A 37 4.68 -19.67 -21.06
CA PRO A 37 3.28 -19.84 -21.43
C PRO A 37 2.34 -19.75 -20.24
N TRP A 38 1.05 -19.62 -20.51
CA TRP A 38 0.00 -19.69 -19.47
C TRP A 38 -0.02 -21.10 -18.85
N ASP A 39 -0.07 -21.14 -17.51
CA ASP A 39 -0.24 -22.37 -16.74
C ASP A 39 -1.31 -22.11 -15.65
N ASP A 40 -2.36 -22.89 -15.65
CA ASP A 40 -3.51 -22.73 -14.73
C ASP A 40 -3.21 -23.07 -13.28
N LYS A 41 -2.04 -23.65 -13.00
CA LYS A 41 -1.53 -23.94 -11.66
C LYS A 41 -0.46 -22.96 -11.19
N LYS A 42 0.16 -22.22 -12.12
CA LYS A 42 1.31 -21.35 -11.87
C LYS A 42 1.14 -19.97 -12.50
N TYR A 43 0.03 -19.30 -12.21
CA TYR A 43 -0.27 -17.96 -12.77
C TYR A 43 -0.20 -16.82 -11.75
N ILE A 44 0.08 -17.11 -10.47
CA ILE A 44 0.23 -16.11 -9.43
C ILE A 44 1.60 -16.25 -8.78
N ASN A 45 2.38 -15.18 -8.79
CA ASN A 45 3.61 -15.05 -8.04
C ASN A 45 3.52 -13.86 -7.08
N ALA A 46 4.34 -13.86 -6.03
CA ALA A 46 4.38 -12.77 -5.07
C ALA A 46 5.79 -12.22 -4.87
N LEU A 47 5.88 -10.92 -4.60
CA LEU A 47 7.09 -10.22 -4.21
C LEU A 47 6.86 -9.56 -2.84
N CYS A 48 7.47 -10.12 -1.81
CA CYS A 48 7.36 -9.68 -0.45
C CYS A 48 8.59 -8.93 0.00
N GLY A 49 8.40 -7.96 0.87
CA GLY A 49 9.50 -7.27 1.52
C GLY A 49 9.02 -6.08 2.33
N ALA A 50 9.87 -5.65 3.24
CA ALA A 50 9.63 -4.47 4.06
C ALA A 50 9.44 -3.19 3.24
N GLY A 51 8.95 -2.13 3.87
CA GLY A 51 9.07 -0.79 3.32
C GLY A 51 10.54 -0.43 3.08
N GLY A 52 10.86 0.11 1.90
CA GLY A 52 12.23 0.50 1.56
C GLY A 52 13.14 -0.63 1.02
N THR A 53 12.65 -1.85 0.86
CA THR A 53 13.41 -2.94 0.21
C THR A 53 13.43 -2.87 -1.31
N GLY A 54 12.70 -1.93 -1.91
CA GLY A 54 12.70 -1.70 -3.35
C GLY A 54 11.72 -2.54 -4.16
N LYS A 55 10.64 -3.06 -3.58
CA LYS A 55 9.58 -3.79 -4.31
C LYS A 55 9.13 -3.06 -5.58
N THR A 56 8.75 -1.79 -5.42
CA THR A 56 8.27 -0.96 -6.53
C THR A 56 9.35 -0.70 -7.58
N PHE A 57 10.62 -0.61 -7.17
CA PHE A 57 11.75 -0.49 -8.08
C PHE A 57 11.94 -1.76 -8.91
N VAL A 58 11.90 -2.95 -8.27
CA VAL A 58 11.95 -4.25 -8.95
C VAL A 58 10.81 -4.36 -9.97
N ILE A 59 9.58 -4.03 -9.57
CA ILE A 59 8.41 -4.10 -10.46
C ILE A 59 8.51 -3.12 -11.63
N LYS A 60 8.97 -1.89 -11.41
CA LYS A 60 9.23 -0.95 -12.50
C LYS A 60 10.19 -1.54 -13.53
N TYR A 61 11.26 -2.15 -13.04
CA TYR A 61 12.24 -2.79 -13.94
C TYR A 61 11.63 -3.99 -14.69
N VAL A 62 10.88 -4.84 -14.00
CA VAL A 62 10.17 -5.98 -14.60
C VAL A 62 9.18 -5.52 -15.70
N ILE A 63 8.36 -4.50 -15.42
CA ILE A 63 7.41 -3.93 -16.39
C ILE A 63 8.14 -3.43 -17.65
N ASN A 64 9.28 -2.79 -17.48
CA ASN A 64 10.03 -2.19 -18.61
C ASN A 64 10.85 -3.20 -19.42
N ASN A 65 11.14 -4.38 -18.86
CA ASN A 65 12.02 -5.37 -19.47
C ASN A 65 11.32 -6.71 -19.77
N CYS A 66 10.04 -6.89 -19.43
CA CYS A 66 9.30 -8.08 -19.82
C CYS A 66 8.83 -7.99 -21.28
N LYS A 67 8.44 -9.13 -21.85
CA LYS A 67 7.95 -9.23 -23.24
C LYS A 67 6.63 -8.50 -23.52
N TRP A 68 5.92 -8.07 -22.50
CA TRP A 68 4.60 -7.46 -22.62
C TRP A 68 4.71 -5.93 -22.74
N SER A 69 4.02 -5.36 -23.72
CA SER A 69 3.90 -3.89 -23.86
C SER A 69 2.87 -3.30 -22.91
N GLY A 70 2.95 -1.99 -22.68
CA GLY A 70 2.20 -1.29 -21.65
C GLY A 70 0.67 -1.53 -21.63
N GLY A 71 0.01 -1.67 -22.78
CA GLY A 71 -1.45 -1.80 -22.86
C GLY A 71 -2.02 -3.12 -22.34
N VAL A 72 -1.20 -4.15 -22.13
CA VAL A 72 -1.63 -5.46 -21.64
C VAL A 72 -1.23 -5.73 -20.18
N ILE A 73 -0.59 -4.76 -19.52
CA ILE A 73 -0.22 -4.81 -18.11
C ILE A 73 -1.12 -3.86 -17.33
N GLY A 74 -2.01 -4.43 -16.53
CA GLY A 74 -2.81 -3.69 -15.56
C GLY A 74 -2.08 -3.58 -14.22
N CYS A 75 -2.26 -2.43 -13.55
CA CYS A 75 -1.76 -2.21 -12.20
C CYS A 75 -2.91 -1.80 -11.29
N ALA A 76 -2.94 -2.36 -10.08
CA ALA A 76 -4.00 -2.08 -9.11
C ALA A 76 -3.46 -2.00 -7.68
N ALA A 77 -4.21 -1.33 -6.81
CA ALA A 77 -3.97 -1.28 -5.38
C ALA A 77 -5.29 -1.17 -4.60
N PRO A 78 -5.33 -1.49 -3.29
CA PRO A 78 -6.56 -1.44 -2.50
C PRO A 78 -7.12 -0.03 -2.29
N THR A 79 -6.26 0.99 -2.28
CA THR A 79 -6.64 2.38 -1.95
C THR A 79 -6.18 3.38 -3.01
N HIS A 80 -6.89 4.49 -3.16
CA HIS A 80 -6.48 5.57 -4.06
C HIS A 80 -5.09 6.14 -3.74
N LYS A 81 -4.73 6.21 -2.46
CA LYS A 81 -3.39 6.66 -2.05
C LYS A 81 -2.32 5.69 -2.56
N ALA A 82 -2.50 4.38 -2.38
CA ALA A 82 -1.58 3.37 -2.89
C ALA A 82 -1.50 3.40 -4.43
N CYS A 83 -2.63 3.59 -5.11
CA CYS A 83 -2.65 3.76 -6.56
C CYS A 83 -1.79 4.93 -7.02
N ARG A 84 -1.89 6.09 -6.35
CA ARG A 84 -1.09 7.28 -6.67
C ARG A 84 0.40 7.03 -6.45
N VAL A 85 0.75 6.41 -5.32
CA VAL A 85 2.15 6.10 -4.98
C VAL A 85 2.75 5.14 -6.01
N LEU A 86 2.02 4.06 -6.35
CA LEU A 86 2.47 3.11 -7.36
C LEU A 86 2.60 3.77 -8.73
N SER A 87 1.60 4.54 -9.18
CA SER A 87 1.61 5.24 -10.46
C SER A 87 2.84 6.15 -10.60
N ASN A 88 3.12 6.99 -9.61
CA ASN A 88 4.29 7.87 -9.61
C ASN A 88 5.59 7.06 -9.71
N SER A 89 5.65 5.93 -9.02
CA SER A 89 6.86 5.10 -8.95
C SER A 89 7.14 4.33 -10.25
N ILE A 90 6.09 3.94 -11.00
CA ILE A 90 6.24 3.20 -12.26
C ILE A 90 6.20 4.09 -13.51
N GLY A 91 6.42 5.40 -13.35
CA GLY A 91 6.54 6.34 -14.46
C GLY A 91 5.21 6.91 -14.95
N GLY A 92 4.24 7.12 -14.06
CA GLY A 92 2.95 7.77 -14.36
C GLY A 92 1.95 6.87 -15.10
N LYS A 93 2.16 5.55 -15.10
CA LYS A 93 1.18 4.60 -15.67
C LYS A 93 -0.13 4.65 -14.88
N GLU A 94 -1.23 4.40 -15.56
CA GLU A 94 -2.54 4.28 -14.92
C GLU A 94 -2.56 3.12 -13.92
N VAL A 95 -2.95 3.42 -12.70
CA VAL A 95 -3.17 2.44 -11.63
C VAL A 95 -4.59 2.60 -11.13
N ASN A 96 -5.36 1.54 -11.19
CA ASN A 96 -6.76 1.52 -10.75
C ASN A 96 -6.87 0.98 -9.32
N THR A 97 -7.92 1.38 -8.60
CA THR A 97 -8.27 0.62 -7.41
C THR A 97 -8.76 -0.77 -7.82
N ILE A 98 -8.55 -1.76 -6.95
CA ILE A 98 -9.03 -3.13 -7.20
C ILE A 98 -10.54 -3.11 -7.47
N GLN A 99 -11.29 -2.30 -6.71
CA GLN A 99 -12.73 -2.14 -6.89
C GLN A 99 -13.06 -1.64 -8.30
N SER A 100 -12.40 -0.58 -8.75
CA SER A 100 -12.61 -0.02 -10.10
C SER A 100 -12.22 -1.01 -11.20
N LEU A 101 -11.09 -1.72 -11.02
CA LEU A 101 -10.59 -2.66 -12.02
C LEU A 101 -11.52 -3.87 -12.21
N PHE A 102 -12.07 -4.39 -11.12
CA PHE A 102 -12.96 -5.56 -11.12
C PHE A 102 -14.46 -5.19 -11.22
N GLY A 103 -14.81 -3.91 -11.35
CA GLY A 103 -16.18 -3.46 -11.47
C GLY A 103 -17.01 -3.60 -10.20
N PHE A 104 -16.37 -3.60 -9.03
CA PHE A 104 -17.09 -3.59 -7.76
C PHE A 104 -17.62 -2.19 -7.44
N ARG A 105 -18.84 -2.14 -6.93
CA ARG A 105 -19.38 -0.98 -6.22
C ARG A 105 -19.64 -1.37 -4.79
N LEU A 106 -19.44 -0.43 -3.88
CA LEU A 106 -19.94 -0.56 -2.51
C LEU A 106 -21.45 -0.64 -2.60
N ASP A 107 -22.03 -1.74 -2.15
CA ASP A 107 -23.46 -1.85 -1.97
C ASP A 107 -23.82 -1.04 -0.74
N VAL A 108 -24.21 0.23 -0.97
CA VAL A 108 -24.59 1.15 0.10
C VAL A 108 -26.04 0.86 0.46
N ASN A 109 -26.33 -0.30 1.01
CA ASN A 109 -27.56 -0.47 1.77
C ASN A 109 -27.31 0.12 3.17
N ILE A 110 -27.75 1.38 3.35
CA ILE A 110 -27.51 2.16 4.57
C ILE A 110 -28.01 1.42 5.83
N GLU A 111 -29.00 0.56 5.70
CA GLU A 111 -29.57 -0.20 6.81
C GLU A 111 -28.71 -1.41 7.23
N ASN A 112 -27.85 -1.89 6.34
CA ASN A 112 -26.95 -3.03 6.58
C ASN A 112 -25.48 -2.67 6.35
N PHE A 113 -25.15 -1.37 6.36
CA PHE A 113 -23.77 -0.92 6.18
C PHE A 113 -22.94 -1.28 7.41
N ASP A 114 -22.10 -2.28 7.26
CA ASP A 114 -21.06 -2.61 8.21
C ASP A 114 -19.76 -1.93 7.75
N PRO A 115 -19.32 -0.84 8.44
CA PRO A 115 -18.11 -0.14 8.06
C PRO A 115 -16.85 -0.99 8.23
N GLU A 116 -16.92 -2.09 9.00
CA GLU A 116 -15.81 -3.01 9.20
C GLU A 116 -15.78 -4.13 8.14
N ASN A 117 -16.89 -4.37 7.45
CA ASN A 117 -17.02 -5.45 6.47
C ASN A 117 -17.89 -5.00 5.27
N PRO A 118 -17.45 -4.00 4.48
CA PRO A 118 -18.23 -3.56 3.32
C PRO A 118 -18.41 -4.72 2.33
N ALA A 119 -19.66 -5.03 2.00
CA ALA A 119 -19.98 -6.01 0.98
C ALA A 119 -19.63 -5.46 -0.40
N PHE A 120 -18.77 -6.16 -1.14
CA PHE A 120 -18.43 -5.81 -2.51
C PHE A 120 -19.24 -6.69 -3.45
N ASN A 121 -20.15 -6.07 -4.21
CA ASN A 121 -20.88 -6.76 -5.28
C ASN A 121 -20.36 -6.33 -6.65
N PRO A 122 -20.14 -7.25 -7.59
CA PRO A 122 -19.76 -6.93 -8.95
C PRO A 122 -21.02 -6.40 -9.69
N VAL A 123 -21.13 -5.09 -9.83
CA VAL A 123 -22.30 -4.42 -10.46
C VAL A 123 -21.90 -3.73 -11.77
N GLY A 124 -20.62 -3.52 -12.00
CA GLY A 124 -20.07 -2.84 -13.16
C GLY A 124 -19.34 -3.76 -14.12
N LYS A 125 -19.08 -3.25 -15.34
CA LYS A 125 -18.18 -3.89 -16.28
C LYS A 125 -16.76 -3.79 -15.73
N ASP A 126 -16.05 -4.93 -15.64
CA ASP A 126 -14.65 -4.92 -15.28
C ASP A 126 -13.76 -4.34 -16.40
N LYS A 127 -12.55 -3.91 -16.04
CA LYS A 127 -11.56 -3.35 -16.97
C LYS A 127 -10.41 -4.34 -17.23
N LEU A 128 -10.71 -5.63 -17.17
CA LEU A 128 -9.71 -6.70 -17.32
C LEU A 128 -9.52 -7.12 -18.77
N ASP A 129 -10.40 -6.67 -19.65
CA ASP A 129 -10.35 -7.05 -21.06
C ASP A 129 -9.02 -6.64 -21.72
N GLY A 130 -8.42 -7.57 -22.47
CA GLY A 130 -7.12 -7.35 -23.10
C GLY A 130 -5.90 -7.48 -22.19
N LEU A 131 -6.05 -7.54 -20.87
CA LEU A 131 -4.94 -7.72 -19.96
C LEU A 131 -4.35 -9.13 -20.06
N LYS A 132 -3.01 -9.22 -19.97
CA LYS A 132 -2.25 -10.46 -19.85
C LYS A 132 -1.50 -10.57 -18.55
N VAL A 133 -1.23 -9.44 -17.92
CA VAL A 133 -0.53 -9.33 -16.63
C VAL A 133 -1.30 -8.36 -15.74
N LEU A 134 -1.47 -8.73 -14.47
CA LEU A 134 -2.02 -7.88 -13.43
C LEU A 134 -1.02 -7.78 -12.28
N ILE A 135 -0.65 -6.58 -11.93
CA ILE A 135 0.21 -6.28 -10.79
C ILE A 135 -0.66 -5.64 -9.71
N ILE A 136 -0.64 -6.23 -8.52
CA ILE A 136 -1.42 -5.76 -7.38
C ILE A 136 -0.47 -5.36 -6.26
N ASP A 137 -0.43 -4.07 -5.91
CA ASP A 137 0.33 -3.57 -4.77
C ASP A 137 -0.50 -3.60 -3.48
N GLU A 138 0.19 -3.58 -2.33
CA GLU A 138 -0.42 -3.71 -0.99
C GLU A 138 -1.36 -4.93 -0.85
N ALA A 139 -0.98 -6.05 -1.48
CA ALA A 139 -1.79 -7.26 -1.50
C ALA A 139 -2.01 -7.89 -0.11
N SER A 140 -1.19 -7.55 0.87
CA SER A 140 -1.37 -7.92 2.29
C SER A 140 -2.70 -7.45 2.88
N MET A 141 -3.30 -6.39 2.34
CA MET A 141 -4.59 -5.84 2.78
C MET A 141 -5.81 -6.59 2.22
N LEU A 142 -5.62 -7.51 1.28
CA LEU A 142 -6.72 -8.21 0.62
C LEU A 142 -7.24 -9.35 1.48
N ASN A 143 -8.54 -9.33 1.79
CA ASN A 143 -9.16 -10.43 2.49
C ASN A 143 -9.31 -11.69 1.62
N ALA A 144 -9.50 -12.85 2.26
CA ALA A 144 -9.55 -14.15 1.59
C ALA A 144 -10.64 -14.24 0.50
N LYS A 145 -11.79 -13.61 0.71
CA LYS A 145 -12.89 -13.60 -0.28
C LYS A 145 -12.48 -12.87 -1.55
N LEU A 146 -11.86 -11.69 -1.39
CA LEU A 146 -11.40 -10.88 -2.51
C LEU A 146 -10.23 -11.55 -3.25
N VAL A 147 -9.27 -12.11 -2.53
CA VAL A 147 -8.17 -12.88 -3.11
C VAL A 147 -8.68 -14.04 -3.96
N LYS A 148 -9.64 -14.82 -3.43
CA LYS A 148 -10.27 -15.94 -4.16
C LYS A 148 -11.00 -15.46 -5.40
N TYR A 149 -11.73 -14.34 -5.31
CA TYR A 149 -12.42 -13.78 -6.47
C TYR A 149 -11.44 -13.33 -7.56
N ILE A 150 -10.40 -12.57 -7.20
CA ILE A 150 -9.34 -12.10 -8.10
C ILE A 150 -8.69 -13.30 -8.80
N SER A 151 -8.28 -14.31 -8.02
CA SER A 151 -7.65 -15.53 -8.52
C SER A 151 -8.53 -16.21 -9.56
N ASN A 152 -9.79 -16.50 -9.23
CA ASN A 152 -10.73 -17.17 -10.13
C ASN A 152 -10.97 -16.38 -11.43
N LYS A 153 -11.12 -15.05 -11.31
CA LYS A 153 -11.33 -14.17 -12.47
C LYS A 153 -10.12 -14.13 -13.37
N CYS A 154 -8.93 -13.96 -12.80
CA CYS A 154 -7.66 -13.97 -13.56
C CYS A 154 -7.40 -15.32 -14.19
N LYS A 155 -7.71 -16.43 -13.51
CA LYS A 155 -7.61 -17.77 -14.07
C LYS A 155 -8.50 -17.91 -15.32
N LYS A 156 -9.76 -17.50 -15.23
CA LYS A 156 -10.72 -17.57 -16.35
C LYS A 156 -10.27 -16.76 -17.57
N LEU A 157 -9.65 -15.60 -17.33
CA LEU A 157 -9.18 -14.68 -18.38
C LEU A 157 -7.74 -14.93 -18.81
N GLN A 158 -7.06 -15.94 -18.25
CA GLN A 158 -5.65 -16.25 -18.51
C GLN A 158 -4.72 -15.06 -18.25
N ILE A 159 -4.95 -14.35 -17.13
CA ILE A 159 -4.13 -13.22 -16.71
C ILE A 159 -3.13 -13.69 -15.64
N LYS A 160 -1.85 -13.48 -15.87
CA LYS A 160 -0.80 -13.71 -14.86
C LYS A 160 -0.83 -12.62 -13.82
N VAL A 161 -0.64 -12.98 -12.55
CA VAL A 161 -0.74 -12.03 -11.43
C VAL A 161 0.59 -11.96 -10.69
N ILE A 162 1.03 -10.75 -10.37
CA ILE A 162 2.12 -10.50 -9.43
C ILE A 162 1.55 -9.71 -8.25
N MET A 163 1.60 -10.31 -7.06
CA MET A 163 1.14 -9.69 -5.82
C MET A 163 2.33 -9.10 -5.06
N LEU A 164 2.27 -7.80 -4.74
CA LEU A 164 3.29 -7.08 -3.99
C LEU A 164 2.78 -6.78 -2.59
N GLY A 165 3.64 -6.86 -1.60
CA GLY A 165 3.28 -6.47 -0.24
C GLY A 165 4.34 -6.82 0.78
N ASP A 166 3.95 -6.78 2.03
CA ASP A 166 4.78 -7.11 3.17
C ASP A 166 4.04 -8.14 4.04
N SER A 167 4.55 -9.36 4.08
CA SER A 167 3.94 -10.45 4.85
C SER A 167 4.00 -10.25 6.37
N SER A 168 4.81 -9.28 6.83
CA SER A 168 4.91 -8.90 8.26
C SER A 168 3.96 -7.75 8.63
N GLN A 169 3.24 -7.17 7.67
CA GLN A 169 2.18 -6.19 7.96
C GLN A 169 0.94 -6.88 8.53
N LEU A 170 0.07 -6.07 9.15
CA LEU A 170 -1.19 -6.56 9.69
C LEU A 170 -2.02 -7.25 8.60
N PRO A 171 -2.49 -8.47 8.84
CA PRO A 171 -3.41 -9.14 7.93
C PRO A 171 -4.77 -8.43 7.91
N PRO A 172 -5.63 -8.76 6.95
CA PRO A 172 -7.00 -8.26 6.93
C PRO A 172 -7.75 -8.54 8.23
N VAL A 173 -8.75 -7.71 8.53
CA VAL A 173 -9.56 -7.84 9.75
C VAL A 173 -10.15 -9.25 9.83
N ASN A 174 -10.06 -9.87 11.01
CA ASN A 174 -10.48 -11.25 11.30
C ASN A 174 -9.67 -12.36 10.58
N GLU A 175 -8.54 -12.07 9.98
CA GLU A 175 -7.64 -13.06 9.40
C GLU A 175 -6.31 -13.13 10.18
N LYS A 176 -5.74 -14.32 10.30
CA LYS A 176 -4.44 -14.51 10.98
C LYS A 176 -3.26 -14.24 10.06
N THR A 177 -3.46 -14.44 8.75
CA THR A 177 -2.43 -14.30 7.72
C THR A 177 -3.08 -13.86 6.42
N SER A 178 -2.37 -13.07 5.60
CA SER A 178 -2.87 -12.70 4.29
C SER A 178 -2.88 -13.89 3.33
N GLN A 179 -4.04 -14.17 2.75
CA GLN A 179 -4.21 -15.23 1.76
C GLN A 179 -3.49 -14.91 0.44
N ALA A 180 -3.20 -13.65 0.16
CA ALA A 180 -2.54 -13.22 -1.08
C ALA A 180 -1.20 -13.91 -1.33
N PHE A 181 -0.42 -14.15 -0.26
CA PHE A 181 0.89 -14.79 -0.37
C PHE A 181 0.82 -16.31 -0.29
N LEU A 182 -0.25 -16.86 0.30
CA LEU A 182 -0.45 -18.32 0.42
C LEU A 182 -0.87 -18.96 -0.90
N ILE A 183 -1.57 -18.23 -1.77
CA ILE A 183 -2.00 -18.74 -3.07
C ILE A 183 -0.95 -18.59 -4.18
N ALA A 184 0.12 -17.83 -3.92
CA ALA A 184 1.19 -17.64 -4.87
C ALA A 184 1.97 -18.93 -5.11
N SER A 185 2.26 -19.24 -6.36
CA SER A 185 3.07 -20.41 -6.74
C SER A 185 4.52 -20.25 -6.27
N ASN A 186 5.04 -19.02 -6.36
CA ASN A 186 6.35 -18.66 -5.83
C ASN A 186 6.24 -17.30 -5.13
N THR A 187 6.98 -17.15 -4.02
CA THR A 187 7.12 -15.89 -3.29
C THR A 187 8.59 -15.53 -3.17
N TYR A 188 8.95 -14.36 -3.67
CA TYR A 188 10.30 -13.80 -3.59
C TYR A 188 10.37 -12.79 -2.47
N TYR A 189 11.39 -12.90 -1.61
CA TYR A 189 11.53 -12.05 -0.43
C TYR A 189 12.70 -11.10 -0.56
N LEU A 190 12.43 -9.79 -0.54
CA LEU A 190 13.44 -8.76 -0.46
C LEU A 190 13.74 -8.46 1.00
N LYS A 191 14.91 -8.86 1.47
CA LYS A 191 15.30 -8.75 2.90
C LYS A 191 16.11 -7.49 3.17
N GLU A 192 16.91 -7.06 2.20
CA GLU A 192 17.81 -5.92 2.36
C GLU A 192 17.05 -4.60 2.18
N VAL A 193 17.12 -3.71 3.17
CA VAL A 193 16.57 -2.36 3.09
C VAL A 193 17.57 -1.47 2.36
N VAL A 194 17.18 -0.98 1.17
CA VAL A 194 18.07 -0.22 0.26
C VAL A 194 17.95 1.28 0.46
N ARG A 195 17.11 1.76 1.35
CA ARG A 195 16.94 3.19 1.62
C ARG A 195 18.27 3.77 2.10
N GLN A 196 18.99 4.42 1.18
CA GLN A 196 20.25 5.08 1.48
C GLN A 196 20.04 6.20 2.52
N GLY A 197 20.95 6.24 3.51
CA GLY A 197 21.07 7.37 4.41
C GLY A 197 20.12 7.42 5.60
N ASP A 198 19.46 6.33 5.92
CA ASP A 198 18.50 6.32 7.04
C ASP A 198 19.22 6.04 8.37
N ASN A 199 19.98 7.04 8.84
CA ASN A 199 20.47 7.11 10.23
C ASN A 199 19.30 7.45 11.18
N ASN A 200 18.07 7.03 10.80
CA ASN A 200 16.85 7.29 11.54
C ASN A 200 16.67 6.22 12.62
N PRO A 201 16.61 6.59 13.90
CA PRO A 201 16.41 5.64 15.00
C PRO A 201 15.12 4.80 14.87
N ILE A 202 14.09 5.29 14.17
CA ILE A 202 12.88 4.52 13.87
C ILE A 202 13.21 3.24 13.08
N SER A 203 14.21 3.26 12.20
CA SER A 203 14.62 2.07 11.43
C SER A 203 15.07 0.95 12.33
N LYS A 204 15.75 1.28 13.47
CA LYS A 204 16.14 0.32 14.49
C LYS A 204 14.92 -0.28 15.19
N LEU A 205 13.93 0.54 15.55
CA LEU A 205 12.69 0.05 16.15
C LEU A 205 11.95 -0.91 15.23
N LEU A 206 11.83 -0.56 13.95
CA LEU A 206 11.19 -1.41 12.94
C LEU A 206 11.91 -2.74 12.78
N LYS A 207 13.25 -2.75 12.83
CA LYS A 207 14.03 -3.98 12.76
C LYS A 207 13.78 -4.88 13.97
N LEU A 208 13.83 -4.33 15.19
CA LEU A 208 13.54 -5.07 16.42
C LEU A 208 12.12 -5.65 16.42
N LEU A 209 11.13 -4.86 16.00
CA LEU A 209 9.75 -5.32 15.90
C LEU A 209 9.59 -6.48 14.90
N ARG A 210 10.26 -6.43 13.76
CA ARG A 210 10.26 -7.53 12.79
C ARG A 210 10.91 -8.79 13.32
N GLU A 211 12.05 -8.65 13.98
CA GLU A 211 12.71 -9.78 14.63
C GLU A 211 11.82 -10.43 15.69
N ASP A 212 11.03 -9.64 16.43
CA ASP A 212 10.07 -10.14 17.40
C ASP A 212 8.90 -10.87 16.74
N ILE A 213 8.39 -10.35 15.60
CA ILE A 213 7.33 -11.02 14.82
C ILE A 213 7.83 -12.35 14.27
N ASP A 214 9.02 -12.39 13.69
CA ASP A 214 9.59 -13.59 13.07
C ASP A 214 9.88 -14.68 14.11
N ASN A 215 10.37 -14.30 15.29
CA ASN A 215 10.73 -15.22 16.37
C ASN A 215 9.56 -15.64 17.26
N LYS A 216 8.37 -15.03 17.12
CA LYS A 216 7.10 -15.31 17.84
C LYS A 216 7.14 -15.21 19.37
N ASN A 217 8.30 -14.99 19.98
CA ASN A 217 8.52 -14.90 21.43
C ASN A 217 9.42 -13.75 21.82
N GLY A 218 9.61 -12.78 20.94
CA GLY A 218 10.49 -11.65 21.17
C GLY A 218 9.78 -10.51 21.90
N TRP A 219 10.50 -9.88 22.82
CA TRP A 219 10.11 -8.65 23.50
C TRP A 219 11.17 -7.56 23.32
N ARG A 220 12.05 -7.72 22.34
CA ARG A 220 13.21 -6.85 22.10
C ARG A 220 12.80 -5.42 21.82
N PHE A 221 11.73 -5.25 21.05
CA PHE A 221 11.16 -3.94 20.79
C PHE A 221 10.69 -3.26 22.08
N LEU A 222 9.87 -3.94 22.89
CA LEU A 222 9.35 -3.40 24.14
C LEU A 222 10.47 -3.17 25.17
N ASP A 223 11.43 -4.09 25.28
CA ASP A 223 12.58 -3.95 26.16
C ASP A 223 13.44 -2.73 25.75
N TYR A 224 13.62 -2.53 24.45
CA TYR A 224 14.37 -1.39 23.95
C TYR A 224 13.71 -0.06 24.26
N ILE A 225 12.41 0.09 23.95
CA ILE A 225 11.67 1.36 24.20
C ILE A 225 11.48 1.64 25.69
N SER A 226 11.42 0.61 26.54
CA SER A 226 11.37 0.80 28.00
C SER A 226 12.64 1.41 28.58
N LYS A 227 13.78 1.12 27.95
CA LYS A 227 15.11 1.65 28.37
C LYS A 227 15.48 2.94 27.64
N ASN A 228 14.91 3.19 26.48
CA ASN A 228 15.23 4.33 25.63
C ASN A 228 13.94 5.06 25.27
N ARG A 229 13.56 6.06 26.07
CA ARG A 229 12.31 6.82 25.85
C ARG A 229 12.39 7.72 24.62
N GLN A 230 13.56 8.09 24.16
CA GLN A 230 13.75 8.92 22.98
C GLN A 230 15.09 8.62 22.30
N ASP A 231 15.13 8.79 21.00
CA ASP A 231 16.36 8.75 20.21
C ASP A 231 16.13 9.56 18.93
N TYR A 232 17.05 10.49 18.62
CA TYR A 232 16.98 11.37 17.47
C TYR A 232 18.33 11.44 16.79
N ASN A 233 18.32 11.48 15.45
CA ASN A 233 19.52 11.75 14.68
C ASN A 233 19.81 13.26 14.57
N GLU A 234 20.89 13.63 13.88
CA GLU A 234 21.29 15.03 13.66
C GLU A 234 20.24 15.86 12.90
N GLU A 235 19.37 15.19 12.10
CA GLU A 235 18.26 15.83 11.38
C GLU A 235 16.97 15.89 12.21
N THR A 236 17.05 15.68 13.52
CA THR A 236 15.90 15.62 14.44
C THR A 236 14.84 14.54 14.11
N LYS A 237 15.21 13.56 13.27
CA LYS A 237 14.36 12.41 12.98
C LYS A 237 14.57 11.34 14.03
N GLY A 238 13.50 10.81 14.58
CA GLY A 238 13.61 9.82 15.65
C GLY A 238 12.26 9.44 16.24
N PHE A 239 12.28 9.05 17.50
CA PHE A 239 11.08 8.68 18.23
C PHE A 239 11.11 9.22 19.66
N TYR A 240 9.91 9.37 20.21
CA TYR A 240 9.69 9.69 21.61
C TYR A 240 8.57 8.80 22.18
N VAL A 241 8.83 8.17 23.32
CA VAL A 241 7.86 7.32 24.04
C VAL A 241 7.30 8.12 25.19
N CYS A 242 6.03 8.42 25.13
CA CYS A 242 5.34 9.27 26.10
C CYS A 242 4.12 8.58 26.72
N GLY A 243 3.66 9.10 27.84
CA GLY A 243 2.40 8.70 28.46
C GLY A 243 1.18 9.34 27.77
N GLN A 244 -0.02 8.94 28.20
CA GLN A 244 -1.27 9.41 27.58
C GLN A 244 -1.46 10.93 27.68
N THR A 245 -1.12 11.54 28.82
CA THR A 245 -1.25 13.00 29.03
C THR A 245 -0.29 13.74 28.09
N GLU A 246 0.99 13.38 28.11
CA GLU A 246 2.01 13.97 27.24
C GLU A 246 1.65 13.81 25.75
N PHE A 247 1.05 12.68 25.39
CA PHE A 247 0.60 12.44 24.01
C PHE A 247 -0.55 13.38 23.61
N SER A 248 -1.50 13.64 24.52
CA SER A 248 -2.58 14.61 24.29
C SER A 248 -2.03 16.01 24.08
N ASP A 249 -1.11 16.45 24.94
CA ASP A 249 -0.49 17.77 24.86
C ASP A 249 0.30 17.95 23.54
N LEU A 250 0.97 16.88 23.10
CA LEU A 250 1.66 16.89 21.81
C LEU A 250 0.69 17.01 20.62
N ILE A 251 -0.46 16.33 20.67
CA ILE A 251 -1.50 16.46 19.64
C ILE A 251 -2.00 17.90 19.58
N ASP A 252 -2.32 18.48 20.73
CA ASP A 252 -2.81 19.86 20.80
C ASP A 252 -1.78 20.85 20.24
N THR A 253 -0.50 20.62 20.53
CA THR A 253 0.59 21.44 19.98
C THR A 253 0.72 21.28 18.47
N CYS A 254 0.78 20.03 17.97
CA CYS A 254 1.00 19.73 16.56
C CYS A 254 -0.15 20.23 15.67
N PHE A 255 -1.39 19.98 16.06
CA PHE A 255 -2.54 20.33 15.23
C PHE A 255 -2.97 21.80 15.33
N ASN A 256 -2.46 22.56 16.32
CA ASN A 256 -2.58 24.02 16.38
C ASN A 256 -1.44 24.76 15.64
N ASP A 257 -0.47 24.04 15.10
CA ASP A 257 0.62 24.60 14.32
C ASP A 257 0.10 25.20 13.00
N GLU A 258 0.50 26.42 12.67
CA GLU A 258 0.13 27.08 11.41
C GLU A 258 0.63 26.31 10.18
N GLU A 259 1.74 25.58 10.29
CA GLU A 259 2.26 24.74 9.19
C GLU A 259 1.31 23.58 8.84
N TYR A 260 0.54 23.06 9.81
CA TYR A 260 -0.47 22.04 9.54
C TYR A 260 -1.57 22.53 8.59
N THR A 261 -1.92 23.84 8.66
CA THR A 261 -2.91 24.41 7.72
C THR A 261 -2.41 24.48 6.28
N LYS A 262 -1.09 24.53 6.08
CA LYS A 262 -0.43 24.56 4.78
C LYS A 262 -0.20 23.17 4.22
N ASP A 263 0.09 22.21 5.09
CA ASP A 263 0.30 20.79 4.75
C ASP A 263 -0.46 19.87 5.72
N ILE A 264 -1.63 19.43 5.31
CA ILE A 264 -2.49 18.52 6.10
C ILE A 264 -1.90 17.11 6.30
N ASP A 265 -0.86 16.76 5.56
CA ASP A 265 -0.13 15.50 5.72
C ASP A 265 1.07 15.63 6.69
N LEU A 266 1.32 16.83 7.25
CA LEU A 266 2.45 17.10 8.16
C LEU A 266 2.36 16.26 9.44
N TYR A 267 1.17 16.17 10.06
CA TYR A 267 0.92 15.40 11.27
C TYR A 267 -0.13 14.32 11.03
N ARG A 268 0.05 13.15 11.68
CA ARG A 268 -0.88 12.05 11.56
C ARG A 268 -0.96 11.24 12.84
N ILE A 269 -2.18 11.01 13.34
CA ILE A 269 -2.45 10.13 14.46
C ILE A 269 -2.79 8.74 13.92
N ILE A 270 -2.15 7.72 14.48
CA ILE A 270 -2.44 6.31 14.18
C ILE A 270 -2.97 5.66 15.45
N ALA A 271 -4.11 4.98 15.37
CA ALA A 271 -4.71 4.25 16.46
C ALA A 271 -5.13 2.85 16.03
N TYR A 272 -5.19 1.94 17.00
CA TYR A 272 -5.48 0.52 16.73
C TYR A 272 -6.96 0.26 16.42
N THR A 273 -7.90 1.02 17.03
CA THR A 273 -9.34 0.81 16.83
C THR A 273 -10.01 1.99 16.15
N ASN A 274 -11.05 1.71 15.35
CA ASN A 274 -11.86 2.76 14.70
C ASN A 274 -12.49 3.71 15.72
N SER A 275 -12.91 3.19 16.87
CA SER A 275 -13.43 4.03 17.98
C SER A 275 -12.40 5.05 18.44
N ARG A 276 -11.13 4.64 18.61
CA ARG A 276 -10.07 5.57 19.03
C ARG A 276 -9.71 6.54 17.91
N VAL A 277 -9.72 6.11 16.64
CA VAL A 277 -9.56 7.02 15.49
C VAL A 277 -10.67 8.08 15.50
N ALA A 278 -11.93 7.66 15.69
CA ALA A 278 -13.07 8.59 15.75
C ALA A 278 -12.96 9.59 16.92
N GLN A 279 -12.49 9.14 18.10
CA GLN A 279 -12.24 10.02 19.25
C GLN A 279 -11.20 11.09 18.93
N TRP A 280 -10.06 10.71 18.33
CA TRP A 280 -9.02 11.67 17.98
C TRP A 280 -9.44 12.59 16.85
N ASN A 281 -10.13 12.09 15.83
CA ASN A 281 -10.69 12.94 14.77
C ASN A 281 -11.64 13.98 15.33
N ASN A 282 -12.51 13.57 16.26
CA ASN A 282 -13.44 14.48 16.91
C ASN A 282 -12.72 15.52 17.79
N HIS A 283 -11.71 15.10 18.55
CA HIS A 283 -10.90 16.00 19.37
C HIS A 283 -10.21 17.07 18.51
N VAL A 284 -9.47 16.65 17.48
CA VAL A 284 -8.77 17.55 16.56
C VAL A 284 -9.77 18.46 15.82
N ARG A 285 -10.93 17.92 15.38
CA ARG A 285 -11.97 18.71 14.73
C ARG A 285 -12.45 19.86 15.60
N HIS A 286 -12.78 19.60 16.87
CA HIS A 286 -13.25 20.63 17.81
C HIS A 286 -12.17 21.67 18.13
N MET A 287 -10.91 21.27 18.06
CA MET A 287 -9.79 22.18 18.31
C MET A 287 -9.55 23.15 17.13
N ILE A 288 -9.68 22.65 15.89
CA ILE A 288 -9.33 23.42 14.69
C ILE A 288 -10.54 24.17 14.12
N ILE A 289 -11.73 23.57 14.21
CA ILE A 289 -12.93 24.07 13.54
C ILE A 289 -13.83 24.80 14.52
N GLN A 290 -13.93 26.09 14.32
CA GLN A 290 -14.91 26.90 15.04
C GLN A 290 -16.32 26.41 14.68
N ASP A 291 -17.20 26.24 15.66
CA ASP A 291 -18.57 25.74 15.44
C ASP A 291 -18.69 24.25 15.02
N ALA A 292 -17.69 23.42 15.35
CA ALA A 292 -17.71 21.98 15.07
C ALA A 292 -18.97 21.25 15.55
N ASP A 293 -19.60 21.74 16.65
CA ASP A 293 -20.82 21.17 17.22
C ASP A 293 -22.11 21.56 16.51
N LYS A 294 -22.09 22.62 15.67
CA LYS A 294 -23.32 23.16 15.06
C LYS A 294 -23.78 22.38 13.84
N SER A 295 -22.89 21.61 13.21
CA SER A 295 -23.20 20.90 11.97
C SER A 295 -22.36 19.64 11.85
N LEU A 296 -22.92 18.61 11.19
CA LEU A 296 -22.20 17.37 10.87
C LEU A 296 -20.98 17.64 9.98
N ILE A 297 -21.09 18.62 9.08
CA ILE A 297 -20.02 19.08 8.20
C ILE A 297 -20.02 20.59 8.20
N THR A 298 -18.85 21.19 8.43
CA THR A 298 -18.64 22.63 8.43
C THR A 298 -17.56 23.01 7.41
N ARG A 299 -17.44 24.31 7.15
CA ARG A 299 -16.35 24.81 6.30
C ARG A 299 -15.01 24.45 6.92
N ASN A 300 -14.06 23.98 6.09
CA ASN A 300 -12.73 23.50 6.44
C ASN A 300 -12.65 22.09 7.07
N ASP A 301 -13.77 21.36 7.19
CA ASP A 301 -13.68 19.93 7.50
C ASP A 301 -12.91 19.19 6.40
N LEU A 302 -11.97 18.34 6.82
CA LEU A 302 -11.31 17.40 5.91
C LEU A 302 -12.22 16.17 5.72
N ILE A 303 -12.77 16.02 4.54
CA ILE A 303 -13.71 14.95 4.23
C ILE A 303 -13.03 13.92 3.33
N MET A 304 -13.11 12.66 3.70
CA MET A 304 -12.74 11.53 2.86
C MET A 304 -14.01 10.80 2.38
N SER A 305 -14.21 10.76 1.06
CA SER A 305 -15.27 9.97 0.48
C SER A 305 -14.82 8.53 0.27
N TYR A 306 -15.61 7.57 0.76
CA TYR A 306 -15.43 6.14 0.49
C TYR A 306 -16.05 5.71 -0.83
N THR A 307 -17.00 6.52 -1.34
CA THR A 307 -17.57 6.34 -2.68
C THR A 307 -17.04 7.45 -3.57
N CYS A 308 -16.68 7.09 -4.79
CA CYS A 308 -16.35 8.10 -5.79
C CYS A 308 -17.60 8.92 -6.08
N LEU A 309 -17.81 10.02 -5.36
CA LEU A 309 -18.82 11.04 -5.66
C LEU A 309 -18.40 11.85 -6.90
N LEU A 310 -17.86 11.15 -7.89
CA LEU A 310 -17.39 11.78 -9.11
C LEU A 310 -18.56 12.03 -10.05
N TYR A 311 -18.84 13.32 -10.24
CA TYR A 311 -19.38 13.92 -11.45
C TYR A 311 -20.81 13.55 -11.84
N THR A 312 -21.78 13.95 -11.03
CA THR A 312 -23.14 14.14 -11.53
C THR A 312 -23.64 15.59 -11.45
N SER A 313 -22.83 16.51 -10.96
CA SER A 313 -23.13 17.95 -11.03
C SER A 313 -22.05 18.65 -11.86
N PRO A 314 -22.40 19.34 -12.94
CA PRO A 314 -21.46 20.23 -13.61
C PRO A 314 -20.95 21.25 -12.60
N SER A 315 -19.66 21.52 -12.64
CA SER A 315 -19.05 22.58 -11.82
C SER A 315 -19.79 23.90 -12.12
N PRO A 316 -20.03 24.77 -11.11
CA PRO A 316 -20.60 26.10 -11.36
C PRO A 316 -19.78 26.95 -12.37
N ARG A 317 -18.57 26.53 -12.72
CA ARG A 317 -17.74 27.16 -13.74
C ARG A 317 -18.11 26.75 -15.17
N ASP A 318 -18.87 25.69 -15.36
CA ASP A 318 -19.23 25.19 -16.70
C ASP A 318 -20.60 25.75 -17.18
N SER A 319 -21.21 26.64 -16.40
CA SER A 319 -22.49 27.27 -16.72
C SER A 319 -22.40 28.70 -17.31
N THR A 320 -21.21 29.11 -17.74
CA THR A 320 -21.01 30.37 -18.46
C THR A 320 -20.42 30.11 -19.84
N SER A 321 -21.30 29.77 -20.77
CA SER A 321 -21.11 30.00 -22.22
C SER A 321 -22.44 30.28 -22.86
#